data_014eb47935ebf19e037b7588c57b708c
#
_entry.id   014eb47935ebf19e037b7588c57b708c
#
_cell.length_a   1.000
_cell.length_b   1.000
_cell.length_c   1.000
_cell.angle_alpha   90.00
_cell.angle_beta   90.00
_cell.angle_gamma   90.00
#
_symmetry.space_group_name_H-M   'P 1'
#
loop_
_entity.id
_entity.type
_entity.pdbx_description
1 polymer ?
#
loop_
_entity_poly.entity_id
_entity_poly.type
_entity_poly.pdbx_seq_one_letter_code
_entity_poly.pdbx_strand_id
1 'polypeptide(L)'
;TAQNSKFIQSKLDEFIRNKFHGNLNWIEEKKDIRKSPNNLWPEAKSAIVFGFNYGPKSNPLPELNRKKNGYIAVYSRRKDYHSVLKGRLKQISSKLVSKYKSNVKVFVDTAPLMEKPIAHKAGIGWQGKHTNLVSRKFGSWLLLGVILIDRKLDIEKVHNDNCGTCNKCISICPTNAIIEPYKLDARKCISYLTIEHKDQIPI
;
A
#
# COMPACT_ATOMS: atom_id res chain seq x y z
N THR A 1 12.81 -7.83 10.54
CA THR A 1 12.03 -7.47 11.75
C THR A 1 10.70 -6.85 11.36
N ALA A 2 9.64 -7.13 12.11
CA ALA A 2 8.32 -6.58 11.86
C ALA A 2 8.19 -5.07 12.18
N GLN A 3 9.22 -4.43 12.73
CA GLN A 3 9.16 -3.02 13.13
C GLN A 3 9.38 -2.04 11.97
N ASN A 4 8.62 -0.96 11.92
CA ASN A 4 8.90 0.18 11.06
C ASN A 4 10.10 0.99 11.60
N SER A 5 10.90 1.55 10.67
CA SER A 5 12.01 2.43 11.07
C SER A 5 11.48 3.74 11.69
N LYS A 6 12.30 4.39 12.52
CA LYS A 6 11.99 5.73 13.06
C LYS A 6 11.65 6.75 11.95
N PHE A 7 12.33 6.65 10.81
CA PHE A 7 12.04 7.47 9.64
C PHE A 7 10.60 7.29 9.13
N ILE A 8 10.12 6.07 8.98
CA ILE A 8 8.74 5.80 8.54
C ILE A 8 7.72 6.32 9.56
N GLN A 9 8.01 6.16 10.85
CA GLN A 9 7.14 6.68 11.91
C GLN A 9 7.07 8.22 11.88
N SER A 10 8.22 8.91 11.70
CA SER A 10 8.23 10.37 11.60
C SER A 10 7.48 10.89 10.36
N LYS A 11 7.49 10.15 9.24
CA LYS A 11 6.72 10.49 8.04
C LYS A 11 5.21 10.35 8.27
N LEU A 12 4.77 9.37 9.04
CA LEU A 12 3.38 9.27 9.45
C LEU A 12 2.96 10.45 10.34
N ASP A 13 3.79 10.79 11.33
CA ASP A 13 3.54 11.92 12.21
C ASP A 13 3.50 13.27 11.44
N GLU A 14 4.38 13.46 10.45
CA GLU A 14 4.37 14.61 9.54
C GLU A 14 3.08 14.67 8.73
N PHE A 15 2.64 13.54 8.15
CA PHE A 15 1.42 13.43 7.34
C PHE A 15 0.17 13.83 8.16
N ILE A 16 0.08 13.34 9.39
CA ILE A 16 -1.03 13.66 10.30
C ILE A 16 -0.98 15.13 10.74
N ARG A 17 0.18 15.61 11.19
CA ARG A 17 0.35 17.01 11.64
C ARG A 17 -0.04 18.03 10.58
N ASN A 18 0.27 17.75 9.31
CA ASN A 18 -0.09 18.60 8.17
C ASN A 18 -1.54 18.39 7.70
N LYS A 19 -2.31 17.53 8.35
CA LYS A 19 -3.68 17.15 7.97
C LYS A 19 -3.82 16.67 6.52
N PHE A 20 -2.77 16.09 5.96
CA PHE A 20 -2.75 15.58 4.59
C PHE A 20 -3.65 14.35 4.39
N HIS A 21 -4.11 13.74 5.47
CA HIS A 21 -5.07 12.63 5.45
C HIS A 21 -6.52 13.06 5.15
N GLY A 22 -6.82 14.39 5.15
CA GLY A 22 -8.19 14.88 4.95
C GLY A 22 -9.15 14.36 6.03
N ASN A 23 -10.30 13.84 5.62
CA ASN A 23 -11.32 13.29 6.51
C ASN A 23 -11.09 11.83 6.93
N LEU A 24 -9.92 11.24 6.64
CA LEU A 24 -9.56 9.89 7.07
C LEU A 24 -9.13 9.88 8.55
N ASN A 25 -10.02 10.28 9.46
CA ASN A 25 -9.74 10.44 10.90
C ASN A 25 -9.21 9.15 11.54
N TRP A 26 -9.61 8.00 11.03
CA TRP A 26 -9.12 6.68 11.45
C TRP A 26 -7.60 6.50 11.28
N ILE A 27 -6.93 7.31 10.44
CA ILE A 27 -5.47 7.30 10.33
C ILE A 27 -4.85 7.91 11.59
N GLU A 28 -5.38 9.04 12.05
CA GLU A 28 -4.93 9.72 13.27
C GLU A 28 -5.29 8.92 14.52
N GLU A 29 -6.54 8.48 14.64
CA GLU A 29 -7.02 7.67 15.76
C GLU A 29 -6.19 6.40 15.99
N LYS A 30 -5.71 5.78 14.93
CA LYS A 30 -4.92 4.54 14.98
C LYS A 30 -3.44 4.74 14.66
N LYS A 31 -2.92 5.97 14.81
CA LYS A 31 -1.53 6.30 14.46
C LYS A 31 -0.50 5.45 15.18
N ASP A 32 -0.69 5.23 16.47
CA ASP A 32 0.27 4.49 17.28
C ASP A 32 0.31 3.00 16.89
N ILE A 33 -0.84 2.43 16.56
CA ILE A 33 -0.90 1.07 16.01
C ILE A 33 -0.19 1.01 14.67
N ARG A 34 -0.35 2.03 13.80
CA ARG A 34 0.29 2.09 12.47
C ARG A 34 1.80 2.24 12.53
N LYS A 35 2.34 2.83 13.60
CA LYS A 35 3.78 3.03 13.75
C LYS A 35 4.59 1.73 13.72
N SER A 36 4.01 0.63 14.17
CA SER A 36 4.71 -0.66 14.14
C SER A 36 3.74 -1.83 14.06
N PRO A 37 4.01 -2.86 13.23
CA PRO A 37 3.26 -4.11 13.27
C PRO A 37 3.17 -4.75 14.65
N ASN A 38 4.17 -4.54 15.52
CA ASN A 38 4.14 -5.04 16.89
C ASN A 38 3.11 -4.34 17.77
N ASN A 39 2.72 -3.11 17.44
CA ASN A 39 1.63 -2.42 18.15
C ASN A 39 0.25 -3.02 17.79
N LEU A 40 0.15 -3.63 16.59
CA LEU A 40 -1.04 -4.36 16.17
C LEU A 40 -1.06 -5.81 16.70
N TRP A 41 0.11 -6.43 16.77
CA TRP A 41 0.29 -7.79 17.28
C TRP A 41 1.67 -7.93 17.96
N PRO A 42 1.74 -7.86 19.30
CA PRO A 42 3.01 -7.84 20.06
C PRO A 42 3.93 -9.02 19.76
N GLU A 43 3.38 -10.22 19.54
CA GLU A 43 4.13 -11.44 19.30
C GLU A 43 4.76 -11.51 17.90
N ALA A 44 4.40 -10.61 16.98
CA ALA A 44 4.92 -10.60 15.62
C ALA A 44 6.45 -10.40 15.59
N LYS A 45 7.18 -11.37 15.04
CA LYS A 45 8.64 -11.31 14.85
C LYS A 45 9.03 -11.03 13.42
N SER A 46 8.21 -11.47 12.46
CA SER A 46 8.45 -11.23 11.03
C SER A 46 7.17 -10.95 10.27
N ALA A 47 7.31 -10.35 9.09
CA ALA A 47 6.25 -10.14 8.12
C ALA A 47 6.63 -10.77 6.79
N ILE A 48 5.74 -11.57 6.23
CA ILE A 48 5.85 -12.11 4.86
C ILE A 48 4.89 -11.30 4.00
N VAL A 49 5.40 -10.69 2.94
CA VAL A 49 4.61 -9.81 2.07
C VAL A 49 4.42 -10.46 0.69
N PHE A 50 3.23 -10.31 0.17
CA PHE A 50 2.84 -10.79 -1.15
C PHE A 50 2.39 -9.61 -2.01
N GLY A 51 2.89 -9.57 -3.24
CA GLY A 51 2.41 -8.67 -4.28
C GLY A 51 1.60 -9.44 -5.32
N PHE A 52 0.34 -9.08 -5.49
CA PHE A 52 -0.56 -9.66 -6.49
C PHE A 52 -0.67 -8.73 -7.67
N ASN A 53 -0.16 -9.14 -8.81
CA ASN A 53 -0.28 -8.34 -10.03
C ASN A 53 -1.72 -8.33 -10.54
N TYR A 54 -2.30 -7.14 -10.64
CA TYR A 54 -3.63 -6.91 -11.22
C TYR A 54 -3.57 -6.13 -12.55
N GLY A 55 -2.37 -5.83 -13.01
CA GLY A 55 -2.15 -5.07 -14.25
C GLY A 55 -2.83 -5.74 -15.46
N PRO A 56 -3.37 -4.94 -16.37
CA PRO A 56 -4.01 -5.44 -17.58
C PRO A 56 -2.95 -5.99 -18.56
N LYS A 57 -3.38 -6.89 -19.45
CA LYS A 57 -2.51 -7.45 -20.51
C LYS A 57 -2.13 -6.40 -21.56
N SER A 58 -2.98 -5.42 -21.81
CA SER A 58 -2.78 -4.32 -22.75
C SER A 58 -2.75 -2.98 -22.02
N ASN A 59 -2.14 -1.96 -22.63
CA ASN A 59 -2.16 -0.60 -22.11
C ASN A 59 -3.61 -0.09 -22.03
N PRO A 60 -4.13 0.30 -20.85
CA PRO A 60 -5.50 0.76 -20.70
C PRO A 60 -5.71 2.24 -21.10
N LEU A 61 -4.64 3.03 -21.24
CA LEU A 61 -4.73 4.47 -21.46
C LEU A 61 -5.44 4.87 -22.76
N PRO A 62 -5.28 4.16 -23.91
CA PRO A 62 -6.00 4.49 -25.13
C PRO A 62 -7.52 4.47 -24.98
N GLU A 63 -8.07 3.68 -24.06
CA GLU A 63 -9.52 3.64 -23.81
C GLU A 63 -10.06 4.98 -23.28
N LEU A 64 -9.23 5.78 -22.61
CA LEU A 64 -9.60 7.11 -22.11
C LEU A 64 -9.90 8.12 -23.23
N ASN A 65 -9.48 7.84 -24.47
CA ASN A 65 -9.78 8.67 -25.63
C ASN A 65 -11.23 8.46 -26.13
N ARG A 66 -11.89 7.40 -25.69
CA ARG A 66 -13.30 7.09 -26.03
C ARG A 66 -14.25 7.87 -25.14
N LYS A 67 -14.37 9.19 -25.35
CA LYS A 67 -15.09 10.12 -24.46
C LYS A 67 -16.57 9.79 -24.21
N LYS A 68 -17.19 8.98 -25.07
CA LYS A 68 -18.60 8.53 -24.90
C LYS A 68 -18.75 7.29 -24.03
N ASN A 69 -17.65 6.65 -23.62
CA ASN A 69 -17.67 5.43 -22.84
C ASN A 69 -17.26 5.73 -21.39
N GLY A 70 -17.96 5.10 -20.44
CA GLY A 70 -17.49 5.03 -19.06
C GLY A 70 -16.26 4.12 -18.96
N TYR A 71 -15.38 4.41 -18.03
CA TYR A 71 -14.17 3.62 -17.79
C TYR A 71 -14.13 3.09 -16.35
N ILE A 72 -14.08 1.77 -16.21
CA ILE A 72 -13.96 1.12 -14.91
C ILE A 72 -12.48 0.93 -14.57
N ALA A 73 -12.06 1.39 -13.41
CA ALA A 73 -10.69 1.22 -12.90
C ALA A 73 -10.27 -0.26 -12.92
N VAL A 74 -9.04 -0.53 -13.36
CA VAL A 74 -8.56 -1.91 -13.59
C VAL A 74 -8.70 -2.79 -12.35
N TYR A 75 -8.42 -2.27 -11.16
CA TYR A 75 -8.50 -3.03 -9.91
C TYR A 75 -9.93 -3.48 -9.56
N SER A 76 -10.95 -2.73 -10.01
CA SER A 76 -12.36 -3.00 -9.68
C SER A 76 -13.12 -3.80 -10.73
N ARG A 77 -12.47 -4.22 -11.82
CA ARG A 77 -13.13 -4.97 -12.93
C ARG A 77 -13.46 -6.40 -12.59
N ARG A 78 -13.04 -6.94 -11.45
CA ARG A 78 -13.19 -8.33 -11.06
C ARG A 78 -13.82 -8.43 -9.68
N LYS A 79 -13.87 -9.65 -9.14
CA LYS A 79 -14.30 -9.88 -7.74
C LYS A 79 -13.47 -9.03 -6.78
N ASP A 80 -14.08 -8.64 -5.66
CA ASP A 80 -13.41 -7.93 -4.59
C ASP A 80 -12.10 -8.61 -4.21
N TYR A 81 -10.99 -7.89 -4.43
CA TYR A 81 -9.65 -8.41 -4.21
C TYR A 81 -9.37 -8.72 -2.73
N HIS A 82 -10.00 -8.01 -1.79
CA HIS A 82 -9.83 -8.26 -0.37
C HIS A 82 -10.17 -9.73 -0.04
N SER A 83 -11.34 -10.17 -0.49
CA SER A 83 -11.80 -11.56 -0.27
C SER A 83 -10.92 -12.57 -0.98
N VAL A 84 -10.54 -12.31 -2.24
CA VAL A 84 -9.72 -13.22 -3.06
C VAL A 84 -8.32 -13.38 -2.45
N LEU A 85 -7.65 -12.27 -2.13
CA LEU A 85 -6.31 -12.30 -1.57
C LEU A 85 -6.31 -12.90 -0.17
N LYS A 86 -7.24 -12.47 0.67
CA LYS A 86 -7.36 -12.99 2.04
C LYS A 86 -7.56 -14.51 2.05
N GLY A 87 -8.38 -15.03 1.12
CA GLY A 87 -8.57 -16.48 0.97
C GLY A 87 -7.28 -17.21 0.62
N ARG A 88 -6.52 -16.70 -0.36
CA ARG A 88 -5.21 -17.27 -0.76
C ARG A 88 -4.17 -17.19 0.36
N LEU A 89 -4.10 -16.05 1.05
CA LEU A 89 -3.18 -15.87 2.16
C LEU A 89 -3.50 -16.80 3.33
N LYS A 90 -4.78 -17.05 3.62
CA LYS A 90 -5.19 -18.03 4.63
C LYS A 90 -4.74 -19.46 4.28
N GLN A 91 -4.83 -19.86 3.00
CA GLN A 91 -4.33 -21.16 2.55
C GLN A 91 -2.81 -21.30 2.75
N ILE A 92 -2.04 -20.25 2.42
CA ILE A 92 -0.60 -20.21 2.68
C ILE A 92 -0.32 -20.25 4.18
N SER A 93 -1.06 -19.49 4.97
CA SER A 93 -0.95 -19.42 6.42
C SER A 93 -1.19 -20.79 7.08
N SER A 94 -2.19 -21.54 6.63
CA SER A 94 -2.45 -22.90 7.15
C SER A 94 -1.23 -23.81 6.96
N LYS A 95 -0.56 -23.72 5.81
CA LYS A 95 0.68 -24.48 5.53
C LYS A 95 1.83 -24.03 6.45
N LEU A 96 1.98 -22.71 6.68
CA LEU A 96 3.00 -22.18 7.58
C LEU A 96 2.78 -22.63 9.03
N VAL A 97 1.53 -22.54 9.51
CA VAL A 97 1.15 -23.01 10.86
C VAL A 97 1.45 -24.51 11.02
N SER A 98 1.02 -25.33 10.06
CA SER A 98 1.26 -26.77 10.10
C SER A 98 2.75 -27.11 10.11
N LYS A 99 3.52 -26.47 9.20
CA LYS A 99 4.95 -26.80 9.03
C LYS A 99 5.82 -26.29 10.18
N TYR A 100 5.57 -25.07 10.65
CA TYR A 100 6.46 -24.37 11.59
C TYR A 100 5.92 -24.28 13.01
N LYS A 101 4.68 -24.74 13.25
CA LYS A 101 4.00 -24.63 14.56
C LYS A 101 4.00 -23.19 15.10
N SER A 102 3.79 -22.23 14.21
CA SER A 102 3.85 -20.79 14.49
C SER A 102 2.45 -20.18 14.39
N ASN A 103 2.17 -19.14 15.18
CA ASN A 103 0.96 -18.35 15.01
C ASN A 103 1.13 -17.33 13.88
N VAL A 104 0.05 -17.06 13.18
CA VAL A 104 0.03 -16.11 12.06
C VAL A 104 -1.22 -15.24 12.08
N LYS A 105 -1.11 -14.01 11.57
CA LYS A 105 -2.25 -13.12 11.30
C LYS A 105 -2.16 -12.60 9.87
N VAL A 106 -3.29 -12.61 9.15
CA VAL A 106 -3.39 -12.24 7.73
C VAL A 106 -4.06 -10.90 7.58
N PHE A 107 -3.47 -10.01 6.77
CA PHE A 107 -3.97 -8.68 6.50
C PHE A 107 -3.97 -8.40 4.99
N VAL A 108 -5.03 -7.75 4.53
CA VAL A 108 -5.19 -7.22 3.18
C VAL A 108 -5.95 -5.92 3.31
N ASP A 109 -5.26 -4.79 3.27
CA ASP A 109 -5.78 -3.40 3.26
C ASP A 109 -6.78 -3.00 4.38
N THR A 110 -7.23 -3.93 5.19
CA THR A 110 -8.30 -3.70 6.19
C THR A 110 -7.81 -3.43 7.61
N ALA A 111 -6.50 -3.44 7.85
CA ALA A 111 -5.91 -3.25 9.17
C ALA A 111 -5.11 -1.94 9.24
N PRO A 112 -4.90 -1.38 10.44
CA PRO A 112 -4.02 -0.24 10.64
C PRO A 112 -2.54 -0.64 10.50
N LEU A 113 -2.16 -1.14 9.33
CA LEU A 113 -0.84 -1.61 8.97
C LEU A 113 -0.32 -0.80 7.78
N MET A 114 0.90 -0.30 7.86
CA MET A 114 1.53 0.38 6.73
C MET A 114 2.17 -0.64 5.79
N GLU A 115 1.37 -1.25 4.90
CA GLU A 115 1.79 -2.35 4.04
C GLU A 115 2.90 -1.97 3.05
N LYS A 116 2.87 -0.76 2.49
CA LYS A 116 3.86 -0.32 1.49
C LYS A 116 5.28 -0.22 2.04
N PRO A 117 5.54 0.40 3.21
CA PRO A 117 6.85 0.36 3.85
C PRO A 117 7.33 -1.06 4.20
N ILE A 118 6.42 -1.93 4.63
CA ILE A 118 6.74 -3.33 4.94
C ILE A 118 7.12 -4.08 3.66
N ALA A 119 6.37 -3.86 2.56
CA ALA A 119 6.66 -4.43 1.25
C ALA A 119 8.01 -3.97 0.69
N HIS A 120 8.37 -2.69 0.90
CA HIS A 120 9.69 -2.18 0.54
C HIS A 120 10.79 -2.92 1.33
N LYS A 121 10.63 -3.06 2.65
CA LYS A 121 11.58 -3.81 3.50
C LYS A 121 11.66 -5.30 3.14
N ALA A 122 10.57 -5.88 2.65
CA ALA A 122 10.52 -7.27 2.21
C ALA A 122 11.07 -7.50 0.79
N GLY A 123 11.60 -6.46 0.13
CA GLY A 123 12.20 -6.60 -1.19
C GLY A 123 11.20 -6.80 -2.34
N ILE A 124 9.91 -6.45 -2.17
CA ILE A 124 8.91 -6.52 -3.26
C ILE A 124 9.16 -5.40 -4.30
N GLY A 125 9.67 -4.26 -3.85
CA GLY A 125 9.92 -3.08 -4.65
C GLY A 125 10.35 -1.91 -3.78
N TRP A 126 10.18 -0.70 -4.27
CA TRP A 126 10.44 0.53 -3.52
C TRP A 126 9.21 1.42 -3.47
N GLN A 127 9.12 2.27 -2.49
CA GLN A 127 8.08 3.29 -2.44
C GLN A 127 8.48 4.44 -3.37
N GLY A 128 7.72 4.63 -4.46
CA GLY A 128 8.01 5.66 -5.46
C GLY A 128 7.66 7.06 -4.99
N LYS A 129 8.10 8.09 -5.74
CA LYS A 129 7.82 9.52 -5.45
C LYS A 129 6.32 9.83 -5.36
N HIS A 130 5.46 9.01 -5.99
CA HIS A 130 3.99 9.11 -5.88
C HIS A 130 3.40 8.37 -4.68
N THR A 131 4.23 7.94 -3.73
CA THR A 131 3.89 7.22 -2.49
C THR A 131 3.35 5.79 -2.64
N ASN A 132 3.13 5.29 -3.84
CA ASN A 132 2.78 3.88 -4.06
C ASN A 132 4.02 3.00 -4.19
N LEU A 133 3.86 1.69 -3.95
CA LEU A 133 4.91 0.71 -4.19
C LEU A 133 5.14 0.53 -5.69
N VAL A 134 6.40 0.43 -6.08
CA VAL A 134 6.84 0.19 -7.47
C VAL A 134 7.70 -1.07 -7.51
N SER A 135 7.34 -2.01 -8.35
CA SER A 135 8.11 -3.21 -8.64
C SER A 135 8.81 -3.06 -10.01
N ARG A 136 10.03 -3.56 -10.15
CA ARG A 136 10.73 -3.58 -11.44
C ARG A 136 9.96 -4.37 -12.51
N LYS A 137 9.28 -5.45 -12.10
CA LYS A 137 8.58 -6.36 -13.02
C LYS A 137 7.16 -5.89 -13.34
N PHE A 138 6.46 -5.32 -12.36
CA PHE A 138 5.01 -5.08 -12.45
C PHE A 138 4.64 -3.58 -12.28
N GLY A 139 5.62 -2.67 -12.19
CA GLY A 139 5.35 -1.27 -11.90
C GLY A 139 4.55 -1.12 -10.61
N SER A 140 3.54 -0.25 -10.62
CA SER A 140 2.64 -0.04 -9.48
C SER A 140 1.39 -0.93 -9.50
N TRP A 141 1.32 -1.95 -10.37
CA TRP A 141 0.17 -2.83 -10.55
C TRP A 141 0.15 -3.98 -9.52
N LEU A 142 0.42 -3.69 -8.27
CA LEU A 142 0.44 -4.68 -7.19
C LEU A 142 -0.56 -4.33 -6.10
N LEU A 143 -1.45 -5.28 -5.81
CA LEU A 143 -2.19 -5.33 -4.55
C LEU A 143 -1.34 -6.06 -3.52
N LEU A 144 -1.36 -5.58 -2.28
CA LEU A 144 -0.51 -6.12 -1.22
C LEU A 144 -1.31 -7.00 -0.27
N GLY A 145 -0.62 -7.98 0.28
CA GLY A 145 -1.13 -8.76 1.39
C GLY A 145 0.01 -9.13 2.32
N VAL A 146 -0.26 -9.17 3.62
CA VAL A 146 0.74 -9.38 4.66
C VAL A 146 0.33 -10.53 5.57
N ILE A 147 1.27 -11.42 5.83
CA ILE A 147 1.16 -12.42 6.90
C ILE A 147 2.17 -12.01 7.98
N LEU A 148 1.68 -11.64 9.16
CA LEU A 148 2.54 -11.52 10.34
C LEU A 148 2.71 -12.91 10.97
N ILE A 149 3.90 -13.20 11.46
CA ILE A 149 4.25 -14.49 12.08
C ILE A 149 5.08 -14.27 13.36
N ASP A 150 4.83 -15.08 14.38
CA ASP A 150 5.55 -15.05 15.66
C ASP A 150 6.93 -15.72 15.60
N ARG A 151 7.42 -16.04 14.41
CA ARG A 151 8.71 -16.66 14.14
C ARG A 151 9.67 -15.67 13.48
N LYS A 152 10.93 -15.67 13.89
CA LYS A 152 12.00 -14.93 13.21
C LYS A 152 12.35 -15.62 11.90
N LEU A 153 12.31 -14.86 10.81
CA LEU A 153 12.71 -15.27 9.46
C LEU A 153 13.90 -14.43 9.00
N ASP A 154 14.67 -14.98 8.07
CA ASP A 154 15.72 -14.23 7.39
C ASP A 154 15.12 -13.09 6.57
N ILE A 155 15.89 -12.02 6.42
CA ILE A 155 15.44 -10.80 5.73
C ILE A 155 16.00 -10.83 4.32
N GLU A 156 15.12 -10.65 3.34
CA GLU A 156 15.50 -10.44 1.95
C GLU A 156 16.24 -9.10 1.77
N LYS A 157 16.99 -8.99 0.67
CA LYS A 157 17.65 -7.75 0.31
C LYS A 157 16.60 -6.66 0.01
N VAL A 158 16.73 -5.54 0.68
CA VAL A 158 15.90 -4.36 0.42
C VAL A 158 16.23 -3.78 -0.96
N HIS A 159 15.23 -3.46 -1.75
CA HIS A 159 15.44 -2.73 -2.99
C HIS A 159 15.79 -1.27 -2.72
N ASN A 160 16.80 -0.76 -3.41
CA ASN A 160 17.07 0.67 -3.41
C ASN A 160 15.94 1.40 -4.17
N ASP A 161 15.77 2.66 -3.84
CA ASP A 161 14.92 3.57 -4.63
C ASP A 161 15.49 3.69 -6.05
N ASN A 162 14.62 3.51 -7.05
CA ASN A 162 14.99 3.60 -8.45
C ASN A 162 14.24 4.74 -9.17
N CYS A 163 13.67 5.70 -8.43
CA CYS A 163 13.06 6.88 -9.02
C CYS A 163 14.13 7.86 -9.58
N GLY A 164 15.30 7.95 -8.95
CA GLY A 164 16.38 8.82 -9.38
C GLY A 164 15.90 10.25 -9.68
N THR A 165 16.26 10.79 -10.84
CA THR A 165 15.84 12.13 -11.32
C THR A 165 14.43 12.17 -11.92
N CYS A 166 13.77 11.01 -12.12
CA CYS A 166 12.44 10.95 -12.73
C CYS A 166 11.37 11.64 -11.86
N ASN A 167 10.61 12.57 -12.45
CA ASN A 167 9.52 13.30 -11.81
C ASN A 167 8.18 13.17 -12.58
N LYS A 168 8.07 12.23 -13.51
CA LYS A 168 6.87 12.07 -14.38
C LYS A 168 5.56 11.96 -13.60
N CYS A 169 5.55 11.26 -12.47
CA CYS A 169 4.33 11.12 -11.66
C CYS A 169 3.90 12.44 -11.01
N ILE A 170 4.83 13.33 -10.69
CA ILE A 170 4.55 14.64 -10.12
C ILE A 170 3.97 15.56 -11.18
N SER A 171 4.63 15.66 -12.34
CA SER A 171 4.22 16.56 -13.43
C SER A 171 2.89 16.16 -14.09
N ILE A 172 2.53 14.85 -14.09
CA ILE A 172 1.28 14.38 -14.71
C ILE A 172 0.09 14.41 -13.74
N CYS A 173 0.31 14.65 -12.44
CA CYS A 173 -0.77 14.68 -11.47
C CYS A 173 -1.68 15.90 -11.72
N PRO A 174 -2.95 15.69 -12.17
CA PRO A 174 -3.78 16.81 -12.64
C PRO A 174 -4.23 17.75 -11.52
N THR A 175 -4.17 17.29 -10.27
CA THR A 175 -4.59 18.03 -9.08
C THR A 175 -3.42 18.49 -8.21
N ASN A 176 -2.17 18.24 -8.65
CA ASN A 176 -0.97 18.51 -7.87
C ASN A 176 -1.03 17.92 -6.45
N ALA A 177 -1.64 16.75 -6.31
CA ALA A 177 -1.74 16.04 -5.03
C ALA A 177 -0.37 15.54 -4.53
N ILE A 178 0.56 15.23 -5.43
CA ILE A 178 1.95 14.88 -5.10
C ILE A 178 2.73 16.17 -4.95
N ILE A 179 2.76 16.73 -3.74
CA ILE A 179 3.30 18.07 -3.46
C ILE A 179 4.82 18.14 -3.52
N GLU A 180 5.48 17.04 -3.18
CA GLU A 180 6.92 16.83 -3.24
C GLU A 180 7.20 15.34 -3.48
N PRO A 181 8.42 14.95 -3.88
CA PRO A 181 8.80 13.54 -3.91
C PRO A 181 8.49 12.84 -2.59
N TYR A 182 7.74 11.73 -2.67
CA TYR A 182 7.33 10.90 -1.52
C TYR A 182 6.33 11.57 -0.56
N LYS A 183 5.70 12.68 -0.97
CA LYS A 183 4.74 13.42 -0.15
C LYS A 183 3.45 13.69 -0.92
N LEU A 184 2.34 13.22 -0.37
CA LEU A 184 1.00 13.32 -0.95
C LEU A 184 0.08 14.10 -0.01
N ASP A 185 -0.70 15.04 -0.56
CA ASP A 185 -1.87 15.62 0.09
C ASP A 185 -3.13 14.89 -0.39
N ALA A 186 -3.71 14.05 0.46
CA ALA A 186 -4.90 13.27 0.10
C ALA A 186 -6.10 14.16 -0.26
N ARG A 187 -6.21 15.35 0.33
CA ARG A 187 -7.31 16.29 0.07
C ARG A 187 -7.40 16.72 -1.41
N LYS A 188 -6.30 16.60 -2.14
CA LYS A 188 -6.19 16.88 -3.58
C LYS A 188 -6.18 15.61 -4.43
N CYS A 189 -6.06 14.44 -3.81
CA CYS A 189 -5.88 13.19 -4.55
C CYS A 189 -7.20 12.69 -5.13
N ILE A 190 -7.24 12.44 -6.44
CA ILE A 190 -8.43 11.91 -7.12
C ILE A 190 -8.92 10.61 -6.48
N SER A 191 -8.01 9.70 -6.10
CA SER A 191 -8.40 8.46 -5.42
C SER A 191 -9.10 8.72 -4.10
N TYR A 192 -8.62 9.68 -3.30
CA TYR A 192 -9.29 10.06 -2.07
C TYR A 192 -10.66 10.69 -2.36
N LEU A 193 -10.72 11.64 -3.28
CA LEU A 193 -11.93 12.37 -3.60
C LEU A 193 -13.04 11.47 -4.16
N THR A 194 -12.69 10.42 -4.90
CA THR A 194 -13.67 9.52 -5.54
C THR A 194 -14.02 8.28 -4.71
N ILE A 195 -13.23 7.92 -3.70
CA ILE A 195 -13.42 6.68 -2.93
C ILE A 195 -13.79 6.99 -1.47
N GLU A 196 -13.11 7.95 -0.85
CA GLU A 196 -13.16 8.17 0.60
C GLU A 196 -13.93 9.44 0.98
N HIS A 197 -13.91 10.45 0.11
CA HIS A 197 -14.59 11.71 0.37
C HIS A 197 -16.11 11.52 0.24
N LYS A 198 -16.86 11.99 1.23
CA LYS A 198 -18.33 11.79 1.30
C LYS A 198 -19.14 13.01 0.89
N ASP A 199 -18.47 14.16 0.80
CA ASP A 199 -19.09 15.42 0.44
C ASP A 199 -18.96 15.70 -1.06
N GLN A 200 -19.46 16.82 -1.52
CA GLN A 200 -19.32 17.27 -2.90
C GLN A 200 -17.83 17.42 -3.25
N ILE A 201 -17.42 16.84 -4.39
CA ILE A 201 -16.05 16.98 -4.87
C ILE A 201 -15.78 18.45 -5.21
N PRO A 202 -14.72 19.07 -4.65
CA PRO A 202 -14.35 20.45 -4.99
C PRO A 202 -14.06 20.59 -6.50
N ILE A 203 -14.56 21.70 -7.08
CA ILE A 203 -14.34 22.04 -8.49
C ILE A 203 -12.96 22.67 -8.67
#